data_29991049ffbf0e1161c36dca24fac77b
#
_entry.id   29991049ffbf0e1161c36dca24fac77b
#
_cell.length_a   1.000
_cell.length_b   1.000
_cell.length_c   1.000
_cell.angle_alpha   90.00
_cell.angle_beta   90.00
_cell.angle_gamma   90.00
#
_symmetry.space_group_name_H-M   'P 1'
#
loop_
_entity.id
_entity.type
_entity.pdbx_description
1 polymer ?
#
loop_
_entity_poly.entity_id
_entity_poly.type
_entity_poly.pdbx_seq_one_letter_code
_entity_poly.pdbx_strand_id
1 'polypeptide(L)'
;MAEQTAKNLTDDANAPGAVLRPGRAADPVPDAAGSALNSAQRTAALQASEAARSESDRTPEPAEQEGGDEQDNEAGRESQGDIEKALAESKQRKLRLMLRQCDRVLLMDFDLLSMSDWPTNYQMAAARRSRDLWVFSALVAATIFLSGLTGFIPAWIAGGGFGAFVIILLLGVPIIRRIYTEKPSYLDLVVKRQRLLRDARKHVEHLEGKEGLVWQCARMAEYNPALKHPRFSDIIRLSEQRVLARQLVRREYVRLYLIYMLEAEKAYSRVQQAFFDGNQEAIDKGWQSVAAVPAERT
;
A
#
# COMPACT_ATOMS: atom_id res chain seq x y z
N MET A 1 2.40 31.92 41.50
CA MET A 1 3.06 31.36 40.26
C MET A 1 2.16 30.46 39.43
N ALA A 2 1.13 29.82 40.00
CA ALA A 2 0.20 28.96 39.25
C ALA A 2 -0.83 29.70 38.39
N GLU A 3 -1.19 30.93 38.78
CA GLU A 3 -2.21 31.73 38.07
C GLU A 3 -1.68 32.38 36.77
N GLN A 4 -0.39 32.65 36.67
CA GLN A 4 0.21 33.20 35.44
C GLN A 4 0.37 32.15 34.33
N THR A 5 0.52 30.89 34.71
CA THR A 5 0.65 29.77 33.73
C THR A 5 -0.70 29.47 33.10
N ALA A 6 -1.81 29.61 33.82
CA ALA A 6 -3.14 29.39 33.27
C ALA A 6 -3.59 30.50 32.30
N LYS A 7 -3.14 31.74 32.51
CA LYS A 7 -3.48 32.86 31.63
C LYS A 7 -2.75 32.76 30.27
N ASN A 8 -1.52 32.27 30.24
CA ASN A 8 -0.78 32.10 29.00
C ASN A 8 -1.34 30.96 28.12
N LEU A 9 -1.94 29.92 28.72
CA LEU A 9 -2.57 28.84 27.95
C LEU A 9 -3.89 29.24 27.28
N THR A 10 -4.63 30.19 27.88
CA THR A 10 -5.88 30.69 27.30
C THR A 10 -5.66 31.72 26.21
N ASP A 11 -4.59 32.47 26.25
CA ASP A 11 -4.25 33.47 25.22
C ASP A 11 -3.71 32.81 23.96
N ASP A 12 -2.96 31.69 24.08
CA ASP A 12 -2.50 30.91 22.91
C ASP A 12 -3.64 30.17 22.19
N ALA A 13 -4.71 29.81 22.89
CA ALA A 13 -5.88 29.21 22.26
C ALA A 13 -6.69 30.18 21.39
N ASN A 14 -6.46 31.49 21.56
CA ASN A 14 -7.17 32.56 20.85
C ASN A 14 -6.27 33.32 19.84
N ALA A 15 -5.08 32.81 19.56
CA ALA A 15 -4.23 33.35 18.53
C ALA A 15 -4.90 33.25 17.15
N PRO A 16 -5.02 34.35 16.38
CA PRO A 16 -5.75 34.39 15.12
C PRO A 16 -5.18 33.49 14.01
N GLY A 17 -4.08 32.80 14.27
CA GLY A 17 -3.47 31.85 13.33
C GLY A 17 -3.92 30.39 13.50
N ALA A 18 -4.52 30.03 14.65
CA ALA A 18 -4.93 28.65 14.96
C ALA A 18 -6.39 28.33 14.59
N VAL A 19 -7.15 29.30 14.15
CA VAL A 19 -8.54 29.10 13.73
C VAL A 19 -8.52 28.49 12.34
N LEU A 20 -8.98 27.25 12.24
CA LEU A 20 -9.44 26.67 10.97
C LEU A 20 -10.55 27.60 10.43
N ARG A 21 -10.17 28.49 9.51
CA ARG A 21 -11.12 29.39 8.87
C ARG A 21 -11.97 28.53 7.94
N PRO A 22 -13.27 28.35 8.19
CA PRO A 22 -14.16 27.74 7.23
C PRO A 22 -14.20 28.66 5.99
N GLY A 23 -13.92 28.13 4.83
CA GLY A 23 -13.92 28.90 3.60
C GLY A 23 -12.67 29.75 3.44
N ARG A 24 -11.51 29.11 3.33
CA ARG A 24 -10.33 29.78 2.81
C ARG A 24 -10.68 30.25 1.41
N ALA A 25 -10.77 31.57 1.22
CA ALA A 25 -11.02 32.22 -0.08
C ALA A 25 -9.86 32.02 -1.09
N ALA A 26 -9.09 30.95 -0.96
CA ALA A 26 -7.94 30.59 -1.77
C ALA A 26 -8.09 29.28 -2.50
N ASP A 27 -9.25 28.61 -2.41
CA ASP A 27 -9.54 27.58 -3.38
C ASP A 27 -9.77 28.31 -4.71
N PRO A 28 -8.99 27.97 -5.78
CA PRO A 28 -9.21 28.57 -7.07
C PRO A 28 -10.64 28.27 -7.47
N VAL A 29 -11.47 29.29 -7.49
CA VAL A 29 -12.78 29.21 -8.11
C VAL A 29 -12.49 28.79 -9.55
N PRO A 30 -13.00 27.64 -10.03
CA PRO A 30 -12.80 27.25 -11.40
C PRO A 30 -13.28 28.40 -12.26
N ASP A 31 -12.37 28.92 -13.11
CA ASP A 31 -12.66 30.05 -13.96
C ASP A 31 -14.01 29.84 -14.64
N ALA A 32 -14.93 30.77 -14.44
CA ALA A 32 -16.28 30.70 -14.97
C ALA A 32 -16.28 30.54 -16.51
N ALA A 33 -15.20 30.95 -17.18
CA ALA A 33 -14.95 30.74 -18.60
C ALA A 33 -14.75 29.25 -18.97
N GLY A 34 -14.03 28.46 -18.13
CA GLY A 34 -13.83 27.02 -18.39
C GLY A 34 -15.10 26.19 -18.17
N SER A 35 -15.94 26.61 -17.22
CA SER A 35 -17.24 25.96 -16.97
C SER A 35 -18.26 26.27 -18.06
N ALA A 36 -18.22 27.47 -18.65
CA ALA A 36 -19.10 27.86 -19.77
C ALA A 36 -18.74 27.11 -21.06
N LEU A 37 -17.44 26.88 -21.35
CA LEU A 37 -16.99 26.10 -22.49
C LEU A 37 -17.42 24.62 -22.39
N ASN A 38 -17.30 24.02 -21.20
CA ASN A 38 -17.73 22.63 -20.98
C ASN A 38 -19.26 22.45 -21.02
N SER A 39 -20.02 23.46 -20.60
CA SER A 39 -21.51 23.43 -20.71
C SER A 39 -21.96 23.65 -22.15
N ALA A 40 -21.31 24.53 -22.92
CA ALA A 40 -21.61 24.75 -24.32
C ALA A 40 -21.30 23.52 -25.21
N GLN A 41 -20.20 22.82 -24.92
CA GLN A 41 -19.88 21.56 -25.60
C GLN A 41 -20.84 20.42 -25.25
N ARG A 42 -21.33 20.33 -24.01
CA ARG A 42 -22.34 19.36 -23.60
C ARG A 42 -23.71 19.63 -24.25
N THR A 43 -24.14 20.89 -24.33
CA THR A 43 -25.39 21.24 -24.98
C THR A 43 -25.33 21.03 -26.51
N ALA A 44 -24.19 21.31 -27.14
CA ALA A 44 -24.01 21.02 -28.57
C ALA A 44 -24.01 19.50 -28.85
N ALA A 45 -23.42 18.69 -27.99
CA ALA A 45 -23.44 17.23 -28.10
C ALA A 45 -24.84 16.63 -27.89
N LEU A 46 -25.64 17.18 -26.97
CA LEU A 46 -27.04 16.77 -26.75
C LEU A 46 -27.94 17.18 -27.90
N GLN A 47 -27.76 18.38 -28.46
CA GLN A 47 -28.53 18.85 -29.62
C GLN A 47 -28.20 18.07 -30.90
N ALA A 48 -26.93 17.66 -31.08
CA ALA A 48 -26.56 16.78 -32.20
C ALA A 48 -27.17 15.39 -32.07
N SER A 49 -27.32 14.86 -30.84
CA SER A 49 -27.94 13.56 -30.59
C SER A 49 -29.48 13.60 -30.74
N GLU A 50 -30.13 14.74 -30.47
CA GLU A 50 -31.55 14.94 -30.68
C GLU A 50 -31.91 15.17 -32.18
N ALA A 51 -31.04 15.90 -32.90
CA ALA A 51 -31.19 16.07 -34.34
C ALA A 51 -31.06 14.73 -35.09
N ALA A 52 -30.12 13.87 -34.68
CA ALA A 52 -29.96 12.52 -35.24
C ALA A 52 -31.15 11.59 -34.91
N ARG A 53 -31.86 11.84 -33.82
CA ARG A 53 -33.04 11.06 -33.42
C ARG A 53 -34.31 11.51 -34.11
N SER A 54 -34.44 12.78 -34.48
CA SER A 54 -35.61 13.32 -35.20
C SER A 54 -35.60 13.03 -36.71
N GLU A 55 -34.43 12.68 -37.26
CA GLU A 55 -34.32 12.25 -38.66
C GLU A 55 -34.69 10.77 -38.89
N SER A 56 -34.69 9.96 -37.82
CA SER A 56 -34.99 8.52 -37.87
C SER A 56 -36.50 8.20 -37.88
N ASP A 57 -37.40 9.20 -37.72
CA ASP A 57 -38.83 8.95 -37.60
C ASP A 57 -39.66 9.45 -38.83
N ARG A 58 -38.98 9.63 -39.97
CA ARG A 58 -39.66 9.82 -41.24
C ARG A 58 -39.62 8.54 -42.08
N THR A 59 -40.65 7.74 -41.91
CA THR A 59 -40.99 6.60 -42.78
C THR A 59 -41.37 7.11 -44.16
N PRO A 60 -40.69 6.73 -45.23
CA PRO A 60 -41.23 6.74 -46.56
C PRO A 60 -41.87 5.39 -46.88
N GLU A 61 -43.09 5.44 -47.42
CA GLU A 61 -43.83 4.34 -47.96
C GLU A 61 -43.05 3.53 -49.02
N PRO A 62 -43.33 2.22 -49.19
CA PRO A 62 -42.50 1.31 -49.97
C PRO A 62 -42.71 1.48 -51.49
N ALA A 63 -41.63 1.86 -52.15
CA ALA A 63 -41.51 1.61 -53.57
C ALA A 63 -40.70 0.35 -53.82
N GLU A 64 -41.29 -0.69 -54.32
CA GLU A 64 -40.68 -1.92 -54.78
C GLU A 64 -39.55 -1.64 -55.78
N GLN A 65 -38.29 -1.92 -55.41
CA GLN A 65 -37.20 -2.19 -56.34
C GLN A 65 -36.42 -3.38 -55.82
N GLU A 66 -36.71 -4.51 -56.45
CA GLU A 66 -35.85 -5.71 -56.37
C GLU A 66 -34.49 -5.43 -57.02
N GLY A 67 -33.41 -5.85 -56.32
CA GLY A 67 -32.10 -6.08 -56.93
C GLY A 67 -31.01 -5.13 -56.50
N GLY A 68 -30.32 -5.46 -55.38
CA GLY A 68 -29.08 -4.78 -54.98
C GLY A 68 -28.57 -5.02 -53.56
N ASP A 69 -29.22 -5.88 -52.77
CA ASP A 69 -28.99 -5.95 -51.33
C ASP A 69 -27.83 -6.86 -50.89
N GLU A 70 -27.11 -7.54 -51.75
CA GLU A 70 -26.01 -8.45 -51.33
C GLU A 70 -24.65 -7.72 -51.20
N GLN A 71 -24.34 -6.70 -51.97
CA GLN A 71 -23.08 -5.99 -51.95
C GLN A 71 -22.91 -5.00 -50.77
N ASP A 72 -23.98 -4.34 -50.38
CA ASP A 72 -23.91 -3.40 -49.22
C ASP A 72 -23.81 -4.12 -47.87
N ASN A 73 -24.32 -5.35 -47.77
CA ASN A 73 -24.18 -6.19 -46.57
C ASN A 73 -22.77 -6.78 -46.40
N GLU A 74 -22.04 -7.05 -47.48
CA GLU A 74 -20.66 -7.56 -47.41
C GLU A 74 -19.69 -6.46 -47.03
N ALA A 75 -19.79 -5.26 -47.59
CA ALA A 75 -18.96 -4.12 -47.19
C ALA A 75 -19.20 -3.68 -45.74
N GLY A 76 -20.43 -3.78 -45.25
CA GLY A 76 -20.75 -3.56 -43.82
C GLY A 76 -20.18 -4.61 -42.88
N ARG A 77 -20.12 -5.87 -43.28
CA ARG A 77 -19.55 -6.97 -42.49
C ARG A 77 -18.03 -6.93 -42.47
N GLU A 78 -17.37 -6.58 -43.60
CA GLU A 78 -15.92 -6.41 -43.66
C GLU A 78 -15.46 -5.24 -42.77
N SER A 79 -16.16 -4.09 -42.81
CA SER A 79 -15.84 -2.95 -41.94
C SER A 79 -16.06 -3.25 -40.44
N GLN A 80 -17.08 -4.04 -40.07
CA GLN A 80 -17.28 -4.51 -38.71
C GLN A 80 -16.19 -5.46 -38.25
N GLY A 81 -15.75 -6.39 -39.10
CA GLY A 81 -14.64 -7.30 -38.81
C GLY A 81 -13.32 -6.58 -38.58
N ASP A 82 -13.02 -5.53 -39.33
CA ASP A 82 -11.83 -4.72 -39.16
C ASP A 82 -11.85 -3.90 -37.86
N ILE A 83 -12.99 -3.37 -37.46
CA ILE A 83 -13.17 -2.65 -36.20
C ILE A 83 -13.01 -3.61 -35.03
N GLU A 84 -13.61 -4.80 -35.08
CA GLU A 84 -13.48 -5.81 -34.03
C GLU A 84 -12.01 -6.25 -33.84
N LYS A 85 -11.30 -6.48 -34.94
CA LYS A 85 -9.88 -6.82 -34.94
C LYS A 85 -9.02 -5.72 -34.33
N ALA A 86 -9.26 -4.45 -34.66
CA ALA A 86 -8.54 -3.31 -34.10
C ALA A 86 -8.80 -3.15 -32.60
N LEU A 87 -10.03 -3.38 -32.15
CA LEU A 87 -10.38 -3.39 -30.73
C LEU A 87 -9.68 -4.55 -29.98
N ALA A 88 -9.67 -5.75 -30.56
CA ALA A 88 -9.00 -6.90 -29.99
C ALA A 88 -7.48 -6.65 -29.88
N GLU A 89 -6.85 -6.07 -30.90
CA GLU A 89 -5.45 -5.70 -30.88
C GLU A 89 -5.14 -4.68 -29.77
N SER A 90 -5.93 -3.62 -29.66
CA SER A 90 -5.75 -2.61 -28.63
C SER A 90 -5.90 -3.19 -27.23
N LYS A 91 -6.87 -4.09 -27.02
CA LYS A 91 -7.10 -4.81 -25.77
C LYS A 91 -5.92 -5.71 -25.42
N GLN A 92 -5.45 -6.51 -26.37
CA GLN A 92 -4.29 -7.39 -26.17
C GLN A 92 -3.02 -6.60 -25.86
N ARG A 93 -2.79 -5.48 -26.52
CA ARG A 93 -1.68 -4.56 -26.23
C ARG A 93 -1.79 -3.99 -24.80
N LYS A 94 -2.97 -3.57 -24.36
CA LYS A 94 -3.24 -3.09 -22.99
C LYS A 94 -2.93 -4.17 -21.96
N LEU A 95 -3.42 -5.40 -22.16
CA LEU A 95 -3.18 -6.53 -21.25
C LEU A 95 -1.68 -6.86 -21.15
N ARG A 96 -0.98 -6.93 -22.28
CA ARG A 96 0.46 -7.19 -22.31
C ARG A 96 1.28 -6.13 -21.57
N LEU A 97 0.90 -4.85 -21.70
CA LEU A 97 1.54 -3.77 -20.95
C LEU A 97 1.27 -3.88 -19.45
N MET A 98 0.03 -4.18 -19.04
CA MET A 98 -0.29 -4.40 -17.62
C MET A 98 0.50 -5.57 -17.01
N LEU A 99 0.61 -6.69 -17.71
CA LEU A 99 1.39 -7.84 -17.25
C LEU A 99 2.87 -7.49 -17.08
N ARG A 100 3.48 -6.75 -18.03
CA ARG A 100 4.87 -6.30 -17.90
C ARG A 100 5.10 -5.32 -16.76
N GLN A 101 4.17 -4.40 -16.52
CA GLN A 101 4.30 -3.40 -15.47
C GLN A 101 4.12 -3.99 -14.07
N CYS A 102 3.32 -5.05 -13.95
CA CYS A 102 2.96 -5.64 -12.66
C CYS A 102 3.65 -6.99 -12.40
N ASP A 103 4.59 -7.44 -13.23
CA ASP A 103 5.30 -8.73 -13.08
C ASP A 103 5.99 -8.88 -11.72
N ARG A 104 6.47 -7.78 -11.15
CA ARG A 104 7.11 -7.76 -9.82
C ARG A 104 6.20 -8.19 -8.68
N VAL A 105 4.88 -8.21 -8.88
CA VAL A 105 3.94 -8.76 -7.89
C VAL A 105 4.27 -10.21 -7.56
N LEU A 106 4.74 -10.98 -8.54
CA LEU A 106 5.13 -12.38 -8.39
C LEU A 106 6.43 -12.58 -7.58
N LEU A 107 7.23 -11.52 -7.41
CA LEU A 107 8.46 -11.55 -6.61
C LEU A 107 8.21 -11.26 -5.12
N MET A 108 6.95 -11.17 -4.70
CA MET A 108 6.60 -10.88 -3.32
C MET A 108 7.01 -12.03 -2.41
N ASP A 109 7.80 -11.73 -1.36
CA ASP A 109 8.10 -12.65 -0.27
C ASP A 109 7.05 -12.51 0.83
N PHE A 110 6.13 -13.49 0.87
CA PHE A 110 5.05 -13.53 1.85
C PHE A 110 5.57 -13.66 3.27
N ASP A 111 6.55 -14.52 3.52
CA ASP A 111 7.04 -14.81 4.88
C ASP A 111 7.71 -13.58 5.49
N LEU A 112 8.49 -12.86 4.69
CA LEU A 112 9.14 -11.64 5.11
C LEU A 112 8.16 -10.51 5.41
N LEU A 113 7.12 -10.33 4.59
CA LEU A 113 6.11 -9.28 4.78
C LEU A 113 5.08 -9.61 5.85
N SER A 114 4.76 -10.89 6.06
CA SER A 114 3.83 -11.33 7.12
C SER A 114 4.41 -11.08 8.52
N MET A 115 5.74 -11.04 8.62
CA MET A 115 6.47 -10.88 9.88
C MET A 115 5.93 -11.85 10.94
N SER A 116 5.88 -13.16 10.61
CA SER A 116 5.39 -14.21 11.51
C SER A 116 6.07 -14.17 12.87
N ASP A 117 7.37 -13.92 12.88
CA ASP A 117 8.25 -13.85 14.04
C ASP A 117 8.18 -12.52 14.83
N TRP A 118 7.18 -11.69 14.59
CA TRP A 118 7.04 -10.40 15.27
C TRP A 118 6.81 -10.57 16.76
N PRO A 119 7.67 -9.99 17.63
CA PRO A 119 7.51 -10.07 19.06
C PRO A 119 6.17 -9.45 19.50
N THR A 120 5.38 -10.23 20.25
CA THR A 120 4.09 -9.77 20.77
C THR A 120 4.28 -8.68 21.83
N ASN A 121 3.24 -7.85 22.03
CA ASN A 121 3.28 -6.84 23.08
C ASN A 121 3.37 -7.48 24.48
N TYR A 122 2.80 -8.69 24.66
CA TYR A 122 2.94 -9.45 25.89
C TYR A 122 4.41 -9.84 26.17
N GLN A 123 5.11 -10.39 25.16
CA GLN A 123 6.54 -10.73 25.30
C GLN A 123 7.38 -9.51 25.62
N MET A 124 7.10 -8.36 25.00
CA MET A 124 7.77 -7.11 25.30
C MET A 124 7.51 -6.64 26.72
N ALA A 125 6.26 -6.69 27.21
CA ALA A 125 5.90 -6.30 28.56
C ALA A 125 6.53 -7.25 29.60
N ALA A 126 6.52 -8.56 29.35
CA ALA A 126 7.15 -9.54 30.22
C ALA A 126 8.67 -9.33 30.31
N ALA A 127 9.34 -9.10 29.18
CA ALA A 127 10.77 -8.84 29.13
C ALA A 127 11.14 -7.51 29.83
N ARG A 128 10.28 -6.49 29.71
CA ARG A 128 10.44 -5.21 30.41
C ARG A 128 10.33 -5.39 31.92
N ARG A 129 9.29 -6.10 32.40
CA ARG A 129 9.14 -6.40 33.84
C ARG A 129 10.36 -7.16 34.40
N SER A 130 10.83 -8.17 33.67
CA SER A 130 12.01 -8.92 34.06
C SER A 130 13.24 -8.02 34.18
N ARG A 131 13.45 -7.10 33.25
CA ARG A 131 14.53 -6.12 33.32
C ARG A 131 14.37 -5.18 34.52
N ASP A 132 13.17 -4.67 34.75
CA ASP A 132 12.89 -3.70 35.80
C ASP A 132 13.07 -4.35 37.17
N LEU A 133 12.65 -5.61 37.37
CA LEU A 133 12.90 -6.38 38.60
C LEU A 133 14.40 -6.63 38.82
N TRP A 134 15.15 -6.94 37.75
CA TRP A 134 16.58 -7.11 37.84
C TRP A 134 17.30 -5.82 38.24
N VAL A 135 16.96 -4.67 37.64
CA VAL A 135 17.51 -3.36 38.00
C VAL A 135 17.13 -2.99 39.41
N PHE A 136 15.88 -3.25 39.84
CA PHE A 136 15.44 -3.00 41.21
C PHE A 136 16.22 -3.84 42.23
N SER A 137 16.45 -5.13 41.98
CA SER A 137 17.22 -5.98 42.87
C SER A 137 18.68 -5.52 42.99
N ALA A 138 19.29 -5.08 41.87
CA ALA A 138 20.65 -4.52 41.90
C ALA A 138 20.71 -3.21 42.73
N LEU A 139 19.70 -2.37 42.59
CA LEU A 139 19.60 -1.11 43.34
C LEU A 139 19.43 -1.38 44.84
N VAL A 140 18.60 -2.34 45.24
CA VAL A 140 18.44 -2.74 46.65
C VAL A 140 19.77 -3.26 47.23
N ALA A 141 20.47 -4.14 46.49
CA ALA A 141 21.78 -4.64 46.92
C ALA A 141 22.82 -3.53 47.05
N ALA A 142 22.84 -2.57 46.15
CA ALA A 142 23.69 -1.39 46.21
C ALA A 142 23.36 -0.49 47.39
N THR A 143 22.07 -0.26 47.71
CA THR A 143 21.69 0.56 48.87
C THR A 143 22.09 -0.11 50.21
N ILE A 144 21.96 -1.43 50.33
CA ILE A 144 22.47 -2.18 51.50
C ILE A 144 23.97 -2.01 51.64
N PHE A 145 24.71 -2.15 50.58
CA PHE A 145 26.18 -1.94 50.60
C PHE A 145 26.54 -0.52 51.03
N LEU A 146 25.94 0.51 50.43
CA LEU A 146 26.19 1.91 50.74
C LEU A 146 25.82 2.27 52.20
N SER A 147 24.71 1.70 52.71
CA SER A 147 24.31 1.88 54.13
C SER A 147 25.35 1.31 55.09
N GLY A 148 26.07 0.25 54.70
CA GLY A 148 27.18 -0.27 55.47
C GLY A 148 28.39 0.65 55.52
N LEU A 149 28.66 1.37 54.44
CA LEU A 149 29.76 2.35 54.39
C LEU A 149 29.51 3.56 55.31
N THR A 150 28.23 3.90 55.53
CA THR A 150 27.82 5.00 56.44
C THR A 150 27.73 4.56 57.91
N GLY A 151 28.01 3.28 58.23
CA GLY A 151 27.99 2.77 59.60
C GLY A 151 26.62 2.44 60.17
N PHE A 152 25.53 2.56 59.40
CA PHE A 152 24.17 2.23 59.83
C PHE A 152 23.92 0.72 59.96
N ILE A 153 24.69 -0.08 59.23
CA ILE A 153 24.51 -1.53 59.15
C ILE A 153 25.84 -2.23 59.49
N PRO A 154 25.82 -3.38 60.18
CA PRO A 154 27.02 -4.17 60.45
C PRO A 154 27.80 -4.54 59.20
N ALA A 155 29.12 -4.49 59.27
CA ALA A 155 30.03 -4.70 58.12
C ALA A 155 29.81 -6.02 57.36
N TRP A 156 29.42 -7.11 58.07
CA TRP A 156 29.13 -8.40 57.42
C TRP A 156 27.88 -8.37 56.51
N ILE A 157 26.85 -7.60 56.87
CA ILE A 157 25.67 -7.39 56.03
C ILE A 157 26.04 -6.55 54.80
N ALA A 158 26.85 -5.50 55.00
CA ALA A 158 27.35 -4.67 53.91
C ALA A 158 28.18 -5.48 52.90
N GLY A 159 29.05 -6.37 53.37
CA GLY A 159 29.79 -7.29 52.54
C GLY A 159 28.93 -8.26 51.75
N GLY A 160 27.87 -8.77 52.41
CA GLY A 160 26.84 -9.57 51.73
C GLY A 160 26.10 -8.79 50.62
N GLY A 161 25.74 -7.50 50.91
CA GLY A 161 25.15 -6.59 49.91
C GLY A 161 26.03 -6.36 48.69
N PHE A 162 27.33 -6.15 48.91
CA PHE A 162 28.29 -6.02 47.80
C PHE A 162 28.39 -7.29 46.97
N GLY A 163 28.56 -8.46 47.64
CA GLY A 163 28.61 -9.75 46.94
C GLY A 163 27.35 -10.01 46.08
N ALA A 164 26.18 -9.76 46.67
CA ALA A 164 24.89 -9.86 45.93
C ALA A 164 24.83 -8.91 44.74
N PHE A 165 25.25 -7.65 44.90
CA PHE A 165 25.31 -6.68 43.82
C PHE A 165 26.17 -7.14 42.65
N VAL A 166 27.39 -7.62 42.94
CA VAL A 166 28.31 -8.14 41.92
C VAL A 166 27.71 -9.35 41.20
N ILE A 167 27.10 -10.29 41.93
CA ILE A 167 26.47 -11.47 41.35
C ILE A 167 25.30 -11.05 40.42
N ILE A 168 24.45 -10.11 40.87
CA ILE A 168 23.35 -9.61 40.06
C ILE A 168 23.86 -8.94 38.79
N LEU A 169 24.92 -8.14 38.87
CA LEU A 169 25.54 -7.53 37.69
C LEU A 169 26.08 -8.58 36.70
N LEU A 170 26.79 -9.59 37.22
CA LEU A 170 27.31 -10.67 36.37
C LEU A 170 26.19 -11.45 35.66
N LEU A 171 25.11 -11.78 36.38
CA LEU A 171 23.94 -12.43 35.79
C LEU A 171 23.25 -11.56 34.70
N GLY A 172 23.43 -10.25 34.75
CA GLY A 172 22.96 -9.32 33.73
C GLY A 172 23.76 -9.32 32.44
N VAL A 173 24.97 -9.82 32.45
CA VAL A 173 25.83 -9.91 31.26
C VAL A 173 25.17 -10.85 30.22
N PRO A 174 25.02 -10.43 28.94
CA PRO A 174 24.25 -11.19 27.94
C PRO A 174 24.80 -12.59 27.69
N ILE A 175 26.12 -12.81 27.83
CA ILE A 175 26.75 -14.12 27.66
C ILE A 175 26.29 -15.06 28.77
N ILE A 176 26.39 -14.61 30.03
CA ILE A 176 26.04 -15.42 31.22
C ILE A 176 24.51 -15.66 31.21
N ARG A 177 23.71 -14.65 30.87
CA ARG A 177 22.27 -14.77 30.82
C ARG A 177 21.80 -15.83 29.84
N ARG A 178 22.47 -16.03 28.69
CA ARG A 178 22.12 -17.07 27.71
C ARG A 178 22.26 -18.48 28.24
N ILE A 179 23.14 -18.69 29.25
CA ILE A 179 23.34 -20.00 29.89
C ILE A 179 22.14 -20.38 30.77
N TYR A 180 21.54 -19.38 31.47
CA TYR A 180 20.47 -19.62 32.44
C TYR A 180 19.07 -19.31 31.93
N THR A 181 18.93 -18.59 30.84
CA THR A 181 17.62 -18.12 30.37
C THR A 181 17.56 -18.16 28.87
N GLU A 182 16.69 -19.00 28.34
CA GLU A 182 16.34 -19.06 26.89
C GLU A 182 15.50 -17.85 26.43
N LYS A 183 14.92 -17.13 27.40
CA LYS A 183 14.05 -15.99 27.09
C LYS A 183 14.85 -14.80 26.55
N PRO A 184 14.43 -14.23 25.40
CA PRO A 184 15.13 -13.09 24.82
C PRO A 184 15.05 -11.87 25.74
N SER A 185 16.10 -11.06 25.73
CA SER A 185 16.15 -9.80 26.45
C SER A 185 15.20 -8.78 25.86
N TYR A 186 14.80 -7.78 26.64
CA TYR A 186 13.99 -6.66 26.13
C TYR A 186 14.67 -5.96 24.96
N LEU A 187 15.98 -5.75 25.02
CA LEU A 187 16.76 -5.14 23.94
C LEU A 187 16.77 -6.02 22.70
N ASP A 188 16.94 -7.34 22.85
CA ASP A 188 16.91 -8.28 21.73
C ASP A 188 15.57 -8.23 21.00
N LEU A 189 14.45 -8.13 21.74
CA LEU A 189 13.12 -8.01 21.16
C LEU A 189 12.93 -6.67 20.42
N VAL A 190 13.44 -5.56 20.97
CA VAL A 190 13.40 -4.25 20.30
C VAL A 190 14.22 -4.28 19.00
N VAL A 191 15.44 -4.82 19.08
CA VAL A 191 16.30 -4.96 17.90
C VAL A 191 15.67 -5.89 16.86
N LYS A 192 15.06 -7.01 17.29
CA LYS A 192 14.33 -7.93 16.39
C LYS A 192 13.20 -7.20 15.67
N ARG A 193 12.40 -6.38 16.38
CA ARG A 193 11.33 -5.55 15.74
C ARG A 193 11.91 -4.60 14.70
N GLN A 194 12.97 -3.89 15.04
CA GLN A 194 13.60 -2.94 14.13
C GLN A 194 14.19 -3.63 12.89
N ARG A 195 14.79 -4.82 13.10
CA ARG A 195 15.38 -5.62 12.02
C ARG A 195 14.27 -6.07 11.05
N LEU A 196 13.21 -6.68 11.55
CA LEU A 196 12.07 -7.12 10.70
C LEU A 196 11.46 -5.97 9.90
N LEU A 197 11.26 -4.79 10.51
CA LEU A 197 10.76 -3.61 9.79
C LEU A 197 11.76 -3.11 8.74
N ARG A 198 13.04 -3.16 9.02
CA ARG A 198 14.08 -2.74 8.07
C ARG A 198 14.12 -3.67 6.86
N ASP A 199 14.06 -4.98 7.11
CA ASP A 199 14.12 -5.98 6.07
C ASP A 199 12.85 -5.91 5.20
N ALA A 200 11.66 -5.77 5.81
CA ALA A 200 10.41 -5.53 5.10
C ALA A 200 10.46 -4.26 4.22
N ARG A 201 10.99 -3.14 4.74
CA ARG A 201 11.15 -1.90 3.97
C ARG A 201 12.05 -2.07 2.75
N LYS A 202 13.20 -2.73 2.93
CA LYS A 202 14.13 -3.00 1.83
C LYS A 202 13.46 -3.84 0.74
N HIS A 203 12.69 -4.84 1.14
CA HIS A 203 11.95 -5.68 0.19
C HIS A 203 10.88 -4.87 -0.55
N VAL A 204 10.09 -4.05 0.16
CA VAL A 204 9.11 -3.16 -0.48
C VAL A 204 9.79 -2.15 -1.40
N GLU A 205 10.93 -1.57 -1.01
CA GLU A 205 11.70 -0.67 -1.86
C GLU A 205 12.16 -1.36 -3.15
N HIS A 206 12.57 -2.61 -3.05
CA HIS A 206 12.93 -3.43 -4.21
C HIS A 206 11.73 -3.69 -5.13
N LEU A 207 10.57 -4.05 -4.57
CA LEU A 207 9.35 -4.31 -5.33
C LEU A 207 8.80 -3.04 -6.00
N GLU A 208 8.72 -1.93 -5.26
CA GLU A 208 8.22 -0.66 -5.77
C GLU A 208 9.10 -0.09 -6.87
N GLY A 209 10.42 -0.30 -6.79
CA GLY A 209 11.37 0.19 -7.77
C GLY A 209 11.28 1.70 -7.98
N LYS A 210 11.56 2.16 -9.21
CA LYS A 210 11.52 3.59 -9.56
C LYS A 210 10.13 4.10 -9.96
N GLU A 211 9.22 3.20 -10.30
CA GLU A 211 7.96 3.55 -10.96
C GLU A 211 6.73 3.49 -10.02
N GLY A 212 6.83 2.77 -8.89
CA GLY A 212 5.74 2.57 -7.96
C GLY A 212 4.80 1.42 -8.38
N LEU A 213 5.06 0.21 -7.89
CA LEU A 213 4.33 -1.00 -8.27
C LEU A 213 2.85 -0.94 -7.84
N VAL A 214 2.57 -0.51 -6.60
CA VAL A 214 1.19 -0.43 -6.06
C VAL A 214 0.32 0.47 -6.91
N TRP A 215 0.83 1.64 -7.32
CA TRP A 215 0.08 2.56 -8.18
C TRP A 215 -0.18 1.97 -9.57
N GLN A 216 0.79 1.27 -10.15
CA GLN A 216 0.61 0.58 -11.43
C GLN A 216 -0.43 -0.53 -11.33
N CYS A 217 -0.38 -1.33 -10.25
CA CYS A 217 -1.34 -2.40 -9.99
C CYS A 217 -2.77 -1.88 -9.77
N ALA A 218 -2.96 -0.63 -9.36
CA ALA A 218 -4.27 -0.03 -9.22
C ALA A 218 -5.07 -0.01 -10.55
N ARG A 219 -4.37 -0.04 -11.70
CA ARG A 219 -5.00 -0.15 -13.03
C ARG A 219 -5.65 -1.51 -13.27
N MET A 220 -5.21 -2.57 -12.57
CA MET A 220 -5.83 -3.89 -12.64
C MET A 220 -7.15 -4.00 -11.86
N ALA A 221 -7.64 -2.89 -11.30
CA ALA A 221 -8.90 -2.86 -10.55
C ALA A 221 -10.14 -3.20 -11.41
N GLU A 222 -10.03 -3.16 -12.73
CA GLU A 222 -11.06 -3.68 -13.66
C GLU A 222 -11.23 -5.20 -13.48
N TYR A 223 -10.17 -5.92 -13.13
CA TYR A 223 -10.16 -7.37 -12.95
C TYR A 223 -10.35 -7.79 -11.48
N ASN A 224 -10.00 -6.92 -10.53
CA ASN A 224 -10.26 -7.13 -9.12
C ASN A 224 -10.68 -5.84 -8.42
N PRO A 225 -11.99 -5.62 -8.20
CA PRO A 225 -12.50 -4.39 -7.58
C PRO A 225 -12.00 -4.17 -6.15
N ALA A 226 -11.51 -5.21 -5.47
CA ALA A 226 -10.93 -5.09 -4.13
C ALA A 226 -9.75 -4.11 -4.08
N LEU A 227 -9.01 -3.92 -5.19
CA LEU A 227 -7.91 -2.97 -5.29
C LEU A 227 -8.34 -1.50 -5.15
N LYS A 228 -9.61 -1.16 -5.46
CA LYS A 228 -10.19 0.18 -5.30
C LYS A 228 -10.75 0.44 -3.89
N HIS A 229 -10.61 -0.50 -2.96
CA HIS A 229 -11.16 -0.33 -1.63
C HIS A 229 -10.52 0.90 -0.93
N PRO A 230 -11.30 1.77 -0.26
CA PRO A 230 -10.81 3.02 0.36
C PRO A 230 -9.63 2.84 1.32
N ARG A 231 -9.53 1.69 2.00
CA ARG A 231 -8.40 1.38 2.89
C ARG A 231 -7.03 1.41 2.20
N PHE A 232 -6.98 1.26 0.88
CA PHE A 232 -5.74 1.24 0.11
C PHE A 232 -5.38 2.60 -0.51
N SER A 233 -6.28 3.59 -0.41
CA SER A 233 -6.07 4.91 -1.02
C SER A 233 -4.76 5.57 -0.61
N ASP A 234 -4.42 5.49 0.68
CA ASP A 234 -3.18 6.08 1.20
C ASP A 234 -1.93 5.39 0.65
N ILE A 235 -1.96 4.04 0.56
CA ILE A 235 -0.83 3.28 0.01
C ILE A 235 -0.62 3.59 -1.47
N ILE A 236 -1.72 3.65 -2.23
CA ILE A 236 -1.67 3.98 -3.67
C ILE A 236 -1.09 5.37 -3.87
N ARG A 237 -1.55 6.37 -3.10
CA ARG A 237 -1.04 7.74 -3.13
C ARG A 237 0.45 7.82 -2.75
N LEU A 238 0.87 7.10 -1.69
CA LEU A 238 2.26 7.07 -1.26
C LEU A 238 3.18 6.39 -2.29
N SER A 239 2.67 5.36 -2.99
CA SER A 239 3.38 4.70 -4.08
C SER A 239 3.52 5.62 -5.30
N GLU A 240 2.48 6.35 -5.67
CA GLU A 240 2.51 7.36 -6.72
C GLU A 240 3.56 8.45 -6.42
N GLN A 241 3.65 8.89 -5.16
CA GLN A 241 4.65 9.85 -4.69
C GLN A 241 6.05 9.24 -4.50
N ARG A 242 6.21 7.93 -4.65
CA ARG A 242 7.48 7.19 -4.50
C ARG A 242 8.07 7.27 -3.09
N VAL A 243 7.23 7.49 -2.08
CA VAL A 243 7.64 7.59 -0.67
C VAL A 243 7.15 6.42 0.18
N LEU A 244 6.44 5.46 -0.41
CA LEU A 244 5.79 4.36 0.30
C LEU A 244 6.76 3.60 1.23
N ALA A 245 7.93 3.17 0.73
CA ALA A 245 8.90 2.42 1.52
C ALA A 245 9.37 3.19 2.77
N ARG A 246 9.49 4.51 2.69
CA ARG A 246 9.89 5.36 3.82
C ARG A 246 8.78 5.49 4.88
N GLN A 247 7.51 5.44 4.46
CA GLN A 247 6.35 5.57 5.34
C GLN A 247 5.95 4.26 6.04
N LEU A 248 6.53 3.12 5.66
CA LEU A 248 6.30 1.83 6.31
C LEU A 248 7.01 1.74 7.68
N VAL A 249 6.63 2.62 8.62
CA VAL A 249 7.24 2.70 9.96
C VAL A 249 6.61 1.70 10.93
N ARG A 250 5.37 1.28 10.70
CA ARG A 250 4.58 0.44 11.59
C ARG A 250 4.24 -0.89 10.92
N ARG A 251 4.10 -1.93 11.74
CA ARG A 251 3.68 -3.26 11.28
C ARG A 251 2.34 -3.24 10.54
N GLU A 252 1.39 -2.41 10.98
CA GLU A 252 0.06 -2.28 10.38
C GLU A 252 0.15 -1.86 8.90
N TYR A 253 1.04 -0.92 8.56
CA TYR A 253 1.25 -0.48 7.18
C TYR A 253 1.89 -1.58 6.33
N VAL A 254 2.83 -2.36 6.88
CA VAL A 254 3.43 -3.50 6.16
C VAL A 254 2.37 -4.58 5.90
N ARG A 255 1.51 -4.86 6.88
CA ARG A 255 0.39 -5.80 6.70
C ARG A 255 -0.63 -5.31 5.66
N LEU A 256 -0.93 -4.01 5.69
CA LEU A 256 -1.84 -3.42 4.72
C LEU A 256 -1.26 -3.52 3.30
N TYR A 257 0.05 -3.27 3.16
CA TYR A 257 0.78 -3.48 1.91
C TYR A 257 0.72 -4.95 1.46
N LEU A 258 0.98 -5.89 2.35
CA LEU A 258 0.88 -7.32 2.05
C LEU A 258 -0.52 -7.71 1.54
N ILE A 259 -1.58 -7.26 2.23
CA ILE A 259 -2.96 -7.53 1.82
C ILE A 259 -3.23 -6.96 0.42
N TYR A 260 -2.75 -5.75 0.14
CA TYR A 260 -2.88 -5.16 -1.19
C TYR A 260 -2.18 -6.00 -2.26
N MET A 261 -0.94 -6.43 -1.97
CA MET A 261 -0.15 -7.24 -2.92
C MET A 261 -0.80 -8.60 -3.20
N LEU A 262 -1.40 -9.25 -2.20
CA LEU A 262 -2.16 -10.48 -2.39
C LEU A 262 -3.40 -10.28 -3.29
N GLU A 263 -4.10 -9.15 -3.14
CA GLU A 263 -5.20 -8.81 -4.04
C GLU A 263 -4.71 -8.43 -5.45
N ALA A 264 -3.53 -7.81 -5.55
CA ALA A 264 -2.89 -7.52 -6.82
C ALA A 264 -2.44 -8.80 -7.55
N GLU A 265 -1.93 -9.80 -6.84
CA GLU A 265 -1.58 -11.11 -7.38
C GLU A 265 -2.81 -11.83 -7.98
N LYS A 266 -3.95 -11.80 -7.26
CA LYS A 266 -5.21 -12.33 -7.78
C LYS A 266 -5.68 -11.59 -9.04
N ALA A 267 -5.51 -10.25 -9.06
CA ALA A 267 -5.82 -9.46 -10.24
C ALA A 267 -4.90 -9.81 -11.40
N TYR A 268 -3.60 -9.96 -11.13
CA TYR A 268 -2.59 -10.35 -12.12
C TYR A 268 -2.93 -11.70 -12.78
N SER A 269 -3.30 -12.70 -11.98
CA SER A 269 -3.71 -14.01 -12.49
C SER A 269 -4.94 -13.92 -13.42
N ARG A 270 -5.92 -13.06 -13.08
CA ARG A 270 -7.10 -12.84 -13.94
C ARG A 270 -6.75 -12.09 -15.23
N VAL A 271 -5.85 -11.11 -15.15
CA VAL A 271 -5.34 -10.39 -16.34
C VAL A 271 -4.59 -11.36 -17.25
N GLN A 272 -3.79 -12.24 -16.67
CA GLN A 272 -3.06 -13.28 -17.40
C GLN A 272 -4.01 -14.24 -18.11
N GLN A 273 -5.05 -14.69 -17.43
CA GLN A 273 -6.08 -15.55 -18.02
C GLN A 273 -6.80 -14.82 -19.16
N ALA A 274 -7.25 -13.57 -18.96
CA ALA A 274 -7.90 -12.77 -20.00
C ALA A 274 -6.98 -12.52 -21.20
N PHE A 275 -5.66 -12.42 -20.99
CA PHE A 275 -4.70 -12.34 -22.08
C PHE A 275 -4.62 -13.65 -22.87
N PHE A 276 -4.58 -14.81 -22.20
CA PHE A 276 -4.55 -16.10 -22.89
C PHE A 276 -5.85 -16.38 -23.63
N ASP A 277 -7.01 -16.10 -23.02
CA ASP A 277 -8.31 -16.29 -23.65
C ASP A 277 -8.43 -15.44 -24.91
N GLY A 278 -8.05 -14.15 -24.83
CA GLY A 278 -8.08 -13.28 -26.00
C GLY A 278 -7.02 -13.63 -27.06
N ASN A 279 -5.89 -14.22 -26.67
CA ASN A 279 -4.93 -14.74 -27.63
C ASN A 279 -5.47 -15.98 -28.35
N GLN A 280 -6.15 -16.88 -27.62
CA GLN A 280 -6.78 -18.06 -28.21
C GLN A 280 -7.88 -17.66 -29.19
N GLU A 281 -8.75 -16.71 -28.79
CA GLU A 281 -9.79 -16.18 -29.67
C GLU A 281 -9.22 -15.57 -30.97
N ALA A 282 -8.08 -14.85 -30.88
CA ALA A 282 -7.41 -14.29 -32.04
C ALA A 282 -6.85 -15.38 -32.97
N ILE A 283 -6.35 -16.50 -32.43
CA ILE A 283 -5.90 -17.65 -33.22
C ILE A 283 -7.09 -18.31 -33.92
N ASP A 284 -8.18 -18.55 -33.20
CA ASP A 284 -9.38 -19.21 -33.74
C ASP A 284 -10.04 -18.38 -34.86
N LYS A 285 -9.97 -17.04 -34.76
CA LYS A 285 -10.43 -16.12 -35.82
C LYS A 285 -9.40 -15.87 -36.94
N GLY A 286 -8.20 -16.48 -36.86
CA GLY A 286 -7.14 -16.31 -37.86
C GLY A 286 -6.46 -14.92 -37.86
N TRP A 287 -6.58 -14.14 -36.76
CA TRP A 287 -5.98 -12.80 -36.64
C TRP A 287 -4.52 -12.86 -36.21
N GLN A 288 -3.64 -13.23 -37.11
CA GLN A 288 -2.20 -13.39 -36.84
C GLN A 288 -1.52 -12.14 -36.30
N SER A 289 -2.00 -10.93 -36.65
CA SER A 289 -1.46 -9.66 -36.13
C SER A 289 -1.78 -9.40 -34.68
N VAL A 290 -2.86 -9.99 -34.15
CA VAL A 290 -3.34 -9.87 -32.78
C VAL A 290 -2.73 -10.95 -31.88
N ALA A 291 -2.57 -12.16 -32.43
CA ALA A 291 -2.01 -13.30 -31.72
C ALA A 291 -0.56 -13.02 -31.27
N ALA A 292 -0.22 -13.41 -30.05
CA ALA A 292 1.14 -13.31 -29.56
C ALA A 292 2.00 -14.37 -30.24
N VAL A 293 3.00 -13.96 -31.02
CA VAL A 293 4.03 -14.87 -31.54
C VAL A 293 4.99 -15.23 -30.41
N PRO A 294 5.26 -16.53 -30.14
CA PRO A 294 6.28 -16.91 -29.19
C PRO A 294 7.62 -16.32 -29.61
N ALA A 295 8.34 -15.67 -28.67
CA ALA A 295 9.70 -15.23 -28.96
C ALA A 295 10.56 -16.46 -29.24
N GLU A 296 11.16 -16.54 -30.40
CA GLU A 296 12.20 -17.57 -30.70
C GLU A 296 13.31 -17.41 -29.66
N ARG A 297 13.54 -18.47 -28.90
CA ARG A 297 14.66 -18.53 -27.95
C ARG A 297 15.93 -18.73 -28.78
N THR A 298 16.64 -17.63 -29.03
CA THR A 298 18.00 -17.64 -29.55
C THR A 298 18.99 -18.04 -28.46
#